data_e0d9a623cacf5e021fadc2af40bf6265
#
_entry.id   e0d9a623cacf5e021fadc2af40bf6265
#
_cell.length_a   1.000
_cell.length_b   1.000
_cell.length_c   1.000
_cell.angle_alpha   90.00
_cell.angle_beta   90.00
_cell.angle_gamma   90.00
#
_symmetry.space_group_name_H-M   'P 1'
#
loop_
_entity.id
_entity.type
_entity.pdbx_description
1 polymer ?
#
loop_
_entity_poly.entity_id
_entity_poly.type
_entity_poly.pdbx_seq_one_letter_code
_entity_poly.pdbx_strand_id
1 'polypeptide(L)'
;MDKKYVTIWLFLILYIRTENMKIQNLLWIIIMVILGTACTQETQNKLGRAINNWTGTDGVLEIYAGNKLVKRFLKIDKLSTAVGTNSKRDRPYRYGYGVLDANLNGTADQDEKKVYFEFSDYSTFYVFFENPK
;
A
#
# COMPACT_ATOMS: atom_id res chain seq x y z
N MET A 1 5.60 -18.86 -18.00
CA MET A 1 4.25 -18.96 -18.61
C MET A 1 3.68 -20.30 -18.16
N ASP A 2 2.72 -20.30 -17.24
CA ASP A 2 2.24 -21.51 -16.56
C ASP A 2 1.50 -22.44 -17.51
N LYS A 3 1.82 -23.74 -17.45
CA LYS A 3 1.20 -24.81 -18.26
C LYS A 3 -0.34 -24.83 -18.18
N LYS A 4 -0.93 -24.28 -17.13
CA LYS A 4 -2.38 -24.13 -16.97
C LYS A 4 -3.05 -23.25 -18.04
N TYR A 5 -2.39 -22.20 -18.48
CA TYR A 5 -2.95 -21.28 -19.47
C TYR A 5 -2.90 -21.84 -20.89
N VAL A 6 -1.92 -22.68 -21.19
CA VAL A 6 -1.80 -23.35 -22.50
C VAL A 6 -2.93 -24.35 -22.69
N THR A 7 -3.32 -25.09 -21.66
CA THR A 7 -4.42 -26.06 -21.72
C THR A 7 -5.77 -25.37 -21.93
N ILE A 8 -6.00 -24.23 -21.30
CA ILE A 8 -7.23 -23.44 -21.46
C ILE A 8 -7.33 -22.90 -22.91
N TRP A 9 -6.22 -22.42 -23.48
CA TRP A 9 -6.17 -21.92 -24.84
C TRP A 9 -6.44 -23.03 -25.88
N LEU A 10 -5.91 -24.24 -25.67
CA LEU A 10 -6.16 -25.40 -26.55
C LEU A 10 -7.63 -25.84 -26.51
N PHE A 11 -8.27 -25.83 -25.34
CA PHE A 11 -9.70 -26.11 -25.23
C PHE A 11 -10.55 -25.04 -25.91
N LEU A 12 -10.17 -23.78 -25.83
CA LEU A 12 -10.86 -22.67 -26.51
C LEU A 12 -10.79 -22.80 -28.03
N ILE A 13 -9.63 -23.18 -28.60
CA ILE A 13 -9.42 -23.33 -30.03
C ILE A 13 -10.20 -24.55 -30.58
N LEU A 14 -10.26 -25.66 -29.82
CA LEU A 14 -11.03 -26.84 -30.19
C LEU A 14 -12.55 -26.59 -30.17
N TYR A 15 -13.03 -25.73 -29.29
CA TYR A 15 -14.44 -25.42 -29.17
C TYR A 15 -14.96 -24.42 -30.21
N ILE A 16 -14.11 -23.54 -30.75
CA ILE A 16 -14.47 -22.59 -31.83
C ILE A 16 -14.86 -23.27 -33.15
N ARG A 17 -14.58 -24.55 -33.27
CA ARG A 17 -14.84 -25.33 -34.50
C ARG A 17 -16.24 -25.95 -34.62
N THR A 18 -17.10 -25.76 -33.62
CA THR A 18 -18.49 -26.26 -33.67
C THR A 18 -19.45 -25.17 -34.14
N GLU A 19 -20.10 -25.38 -35.26
CA GLU A 19 -20.95 -24.46 -36.03
C GLU A 19 -22.31 -24.08 -35.37
N ASN A 20 -22.36 -23.79 -34.07
CA ASN A 20 -23.59 -23.33 -33.43
C ASN A 20 -23.41 -21.94 -32.80
N MET A 21 -23.72 -20.90 -33.58
CA MET A 21 -23.62 -19.48 -33.16
C MET A 21 -24.32 -19.15 -31.84
N LYS A 22 -25.36 -19.85 -31.44
CA LYS A 22 -26.08 -19.62 -30.18
C LYS A 22 -25.29 -20.09 -28.95
N ILE A 23 -24.61 -21.24 -29.07
CA ILE A 23 -23.77 -21.78 -28.00
C ILE A 23 -22.48 -20.99 -27.88
N GLN A 24 -21.93 -20.48 -28.96
CA GLN A 24 -20.73 -19.67 -28.99
C GLN A 24 -20.93 -18.34 -28.28
N ASN A 25 -22.07 -17.68 -28.43
CA ASN A 25 -22.38 -16.43 -27.70
C ASN A 25 -22.55 -16.67 -26.19
N LEU A 26 -23.17 -17.78 -25.79
CA LEU A 26 -23.31 -18.15 -24.39
C LEU A 26 -21.94 -18.39 -23.73
N LEU A 27 -21.02 -19.03 -24.45
CA LEU A 27 -19.67 -19.29 -24.00
C LEU A 27 -18.86 -18.00 -23.82
N TRP A 28 -18.98 -17.05 -24.73
CA TRP A 28 -18.35 -15.74 -24.60
C TRP A 28 -18.84 -14.98 -23.34
N ILE A 29 -20.11 -15.07 -23.03
CA ILE A 29 -20.68 -14.47 -21.82
C ILE A 29 -20.12 -15.13 -20.56
N ILE A 30 -20.03 -16.47 -20.53
CA ILE A 30 -19.47 -17.22 -19.39
C ILE A 30 -17.98 -16.88 -19.18
N ILE A 31 -17.20 -16.80 -20.26
CA ILE A 31 -15.78 -16.42 -20.20
C ILE A 31 -15.61 -14.99 -19.68
N MET A 32 -16.44 -14.04 -20.13
CA MET A 32 -16.42 -12.65 -19.63
C MET A 32 -16.77 -12.57 -18.14
N VAL A 33 -17.73 -13.36 -17.66
CA VAL A 33 -18.09 -13.43 -16.25
C VAL A 33 -16.95 -14.02 -15.41
N ILE A 34 -16.28 -15.08 -15.86
CA ILE A 34 -15.16 -15.70 -15.17
C ILE A 34 -13.93 -14.76 -15.10
N LEU A 35 -13.67 -14.02 -16.18
CA LEU A 35 -12.58 -13.04 -16.21
C LEU A 35 -12.86 -11.81 -15.33
N GLY A 36 -14.14 -11.44 -15.16
CA GLY A 36 -14.55 -10.32 -14.30
C GLY A 36 -14.44 -10.60 -12.80
N THR A 37 -14.41 -11.88 -12.38
CA THR A 37 -14.30 -12.26 -10.96
C THR A 37 -12.86 -12.49 -10.46
N ALA A 38 -11.86 -12.32 -11.34
CA ALA A 38 -10.44 -12.60 -11.03
C ALA A 38 -9.71 -11.45 -10.29
N CYS A 39 -10.44 -10.47 -9.71
CA CYS A 39 -9.85 -9.60 -8.71
C CYS A 39 -9.64 -10.38 -7.40
N THR A 40 -8.52 -11.08 -7.29
CA THR A 40 -8.17 -11.82 -6.08
C THR A 40 -8.02 -10.86 -4.91
N GLN A 41 -8.44 -11.28 -3.71
CA GLN A 41 -8.24 -10.56 -2.44
C GLN A 41 -6.79 -10.11 -2.26
N GLU A 42 -5.84 -10.85 -2.82
CA GLU A 42 -4.42 -10.52 -2.77
C GLU A 42 -4.06 -9.26 -3.57
N THR A 43 -4.72 -9.03 -4.72
CA THR A 43 -4.53 -7.81 -5.51
C THR A 43 -5.16 -6.60 -4.79
N GLN A 44 -6.33 -6.77 -4.18
CA GLN A 44 -6.96 -5.74 -3.35
C GLN A 44 -6.12 -5.43 -2.10
N ASN A 45 -5.53 -6.44 -1.48
CA ASN A 45 -4.63 -6.28 -0.33
C ASN A 45 -3.30 -5.61 -0.72
N LYS A 46 -2.77 -5.85 -1.91
CA LYS A 46 -1.57 -5.15 -2.41
C LYS A 46 -1.86 -3.68 -2.72
N LEU A 47 -3.00 -3.38 -3.33
CA LEU A 47 -3.47 -2.00 -3.55
C LEU A 47 -3.75 -1.29 -2.23
N GLY A 48 -4.43 -1.92 -1.28
CA GLY A 48 -4.66 -1.38 0.07
C GLY A 48 -3.36 -1.10 0.82
N ARG A 49 -2.35 -1.95 0.70
CA ARG A 49 -1.01 -1.73 1.29
C ARG A 49 -0.21 -0.63 0.60
N ALA A 50 -0.37 -0.43 -0.70
CA ALA A 50 0.24 0.69 -1.41
C ALA A 50 -0.35 2.03 -0.95
N ILE A 51 -1.62 2.06 -0.58
CA ILE A 51 -2.30 3.22 0.00
C ILE A 51 -1.85 3.49 1.45
N ASN A 52 -1.39 2.46 2.19
CA ASN A 52 -0.84 2.62 3.54
C ASN A 52 0.55 3.28 3.58
N ASN A 53 1.23 3.40 2.45
CA ASN A 53 2.47 4.16 2.32
C ASN A 53 2.11 5.55 1.81
N TRP A 54 2.25 6.54 2.69
CA TRP A 54 2.05 7.92 2.31
C TRP A 54 3.28 8.47 1.59
N THR A 55 3.06 9.22 0.51
CA THR A 55 4.09 9.96 -0.22
C THR A 55 3.54 11.35 -0.53
N GLY A 56 4.20 12.39 -0.07
CA GLY A 56 3.81 13.78 -0.21
C GLY A 56 4.99 14.71 0.01
N THR A 57 4.74 15.99 0.24
CA THR A 57 5.80 16.99 0.38
C THR A 57 5.93 17.57 1.79
N ASP A 58 4.91 17.48 2.62
CA ASP A 58 4.87 18.16 3.91
C ASP A 58 4.02 17.38 4.94
N GLY A 59 4.43 16.15 5.22
CA GLY A 59 3.83 15.34 6.28
C GLY A 59 4.32 15.75 7.65
N VAL A 60 3.42 15.67 8.63
CA VAL A 60 3.70 15.88 10.07
C VAL A 60 3.38 14.59 10.80
N LEU A 61 4.34 14.13 11.61
CA LEU A 61 4.17 13.01 12.52
C LEU A 61 4.31 13.49 13.96
N GLU A 62 3.30 13.25 14.74
CA GLU A 62 3.27 13.54 16.18
C GLU A 62 3.23 12.24 16.97
N ILE A 63 4.10 12.12 17.97
CA ILE A 63 4.18 10.96 18.86
C ILE A 63 3.81 11.41 20.28
N TYR A 64 2.93 10.64 20.91
CA TYR A 64 2.36 10.95 22.21
C TYR A 64 2.73 9.91 23.27
N ALA A 65 2.93 10.40 24.50
CA ALA A 65 2.97 9.58 25.71
C ALA A 65 1.71 9.90 26.54
N GLY A 66 0.70 9.07 26.44
CA GLY A 66 -0.64 9.40 26.92
C GLY A 66 -1.23 10.58 26.16
N ASN A 67 -1.54 11.67 26.86
CA ASN A 67 -2.09 12.90 26.27
C ASN A 67 -1.00 13.97 25.99
N LYS A 68 0.28 13.67 26.27
CA LYS A 68 1.39 14.61 26.10
C LYS A 68 2.11 14.33 24.79
N LEU A 69 2.25 15.36 23.94
CA LEU A 69 3.12 15.35 22.79
C LEU A 69 4.59 15.28 23.25
N VAL A 70 5.34 14.28 22.77
CA VAL A 70 6.74 14.05 23.17
C VAL A 70 7.74 14.22 22.04
N LYS A 71 7.29 14.00 20.79
CA LYS A 71 8.10 14.22 19.59
C LYS A 71 7.22 14.67 18.44
N ARG A 72 7.76 15.54 17.59
CA ARG A 72 7.17 15.92 16.33
C ARG A 72 8.22 15.87 15.23
N PHE A 73 7.83 15.37 14.07
CA PHE A 73 8.65 15.39 12.86
C PHE A 73 7.88 16.13 11.77
N LEU A 74 8.55 17.04 11.11
CA LEU A 74 8.02 17.94 10.08
C LEU A 74 8.66 17.63 8.73
N LYS A 75 8.05 18.12 7.65
CA LYS A 75 8.54 17.98 6.28
C LYS A 75 8.86 16.52 5.92
N ILE A 76 7.94 15.63 6.29
CA ILE A 76 8.03 14.22 5.92
C ILE A 76 7.58 14.10 4.47
N ASP A 77 8.42 13.54 3.63
CA ASP A 77 8.14 13.26 2.21
C ASP A 77 7.60 11.85 1.97
N LYS A 78 7.88 10.93 2.90
CA LYS A 78 7.42 9.56 2.82
C LYS A 78 7.31 8.91 4.19
N LEU A 79 6.18 8.27 4.45
CA LEU A 79 5.99 7.36 5.58
C LEU A 79 5.73 5.95 5.04
N SER A 80 6.59 5.01 5.40
CA SER A 80 6.57 3.64 4.87
C SER A 80 6.39 2.60 5.97
N THR A 81 5.83 1.45 5.60
CA THR A 81 5.78 0.26 6.47
C THR A 81 6.97 -0.64 6.18
N ALA A 82 7.63 -1.13 7.21
CA ALA A 82 8.73 -2.09 7.06
C ALA A 82 8.21 -3.43 6.55
N VAL A 83 8.95 -4.04 5.62
CA VAL A 83 8.65 -5.36 5.05
C VAL A 83 9.70 -6.36 5.53
N GLY A 84 9.25 -7.55 5.95
CA GLY A 84 10.14 -8.61 6.40
C GLY A 84 11.04 -9.13 5.28
N THR A 85 12.34 -9.21 5.53
CA THR A 85 13.35 -9.61 4.53
C THR A 85 13.14 -11.04 4.02
N ASN A 86 12.79 -11.97 4.92
CA ASN A 86 12.67 -13.39 4.58
C ASN A 86 11.25 -13.84 4.22
N SER A 87 10.23 -13.16 4.72
CA SER A 87 8.82 -13.59 4.60
C SER A 87 7.98 -12.70 3.70
N LYS A 88 8.53 -11.57 3.25
CA LYS A 88 7.79 -10.51 2.55
C LYS A 88 6.52 -10.05 3.29
N ARG A 89 6.46 -10.30 4.61
CA ARG A 89 5.36 -9.85 5.46
C ARG A 89 5.67 -8.46 6.00
N ASP A 90 4.65 -7.62 6.07
CA ASP A 90 4.79 -6.31 6.68
C ASP A 90 5.17 -6.49 8.16
N ARG A 91 6.11 -5.68 8.62
CA ARG A 91 6.45 -5.58 10.04
C ARG A 91 5.57 -4.51 10.68
N PRO A 92 5.32 -4.62 11.99
CA PRO A 92 4.54 -3.63 12.71
C PRO A 92 5.36 -2.34 12.99
N TYR A 93 6.16 -1.90 12.04
CA TYR A 93 7.01 -0.71 12.15
C TYR A 93 6.77 0.24 11.01
N ARG A 94 6.70 1.53 11.34
CA ARG A 94 6.69 2.63 10.39
C ARG A 94 8.03 3.35 10.41
N TYR A 95 8.48 3.82 9.26
CA TYR A 95 9.73 4.55 9.14
C TYR A 95 9.68 5.63 8.06
N GLY A 96 10.55 6.61 8.22
CA GLY A 96 10.68 7.72 7.28
C GLY A 96 11.82 8.66 7.66
N TYR A 97 11.83 9.80 6.98
CA TYR A 97 12.74 10.91 7.25
C TYR A 97 11.92 12.17 7.44
N GLY A 98 12.27 12.96 8.45
CA GLY A 98 11.62 14.24 8.74
C GLY A 98 12.54 15.14 9.55
N VAL A 99 12.23 16.42 9.60
CA VAL A 99 12.91 17.39 10.47
C VAL A 99 12.39 17.18 11.89
N LEU A 100 13.28 16.91 12.84
CA LEU A 100 12.90 16.79 14.24
C LEU A 100 12.64 18.16 14.83
N ASP A 101 11.39 18.46 15.12
CA ASP A 101 10.96 19.65 15.87
C ASP A 101 11.31 19.46 17.36
N ALA A 102 12.50 19.91 17.74
CA ALA A 102 13.06 19.66 19.07
C ALA A 102 12.40 20.52 20.17
N ASN A 103 11.93 21.70 19.82
CA ASN A 103 11.28 22.64 20.72
C ASN A 103 9.75 22.53 20.70
N LEU A 104 9.18 21.70 19.79
CA LEU A 104 7.75 21.45 19.60
C LEU A 104 6.94 22.70 19.22
N ASN A 105 7.59 23.66 18.51
CA ASN A 105 6.93 24.90 18.09
C ASN A 105 6.10 24.75 16.80
N GLY A 106 6.21 23.62 16.09
CA GLY A 106 5.47 23.32 14.86
C GLY A 106 6.08 23.92 13.59
N THR A 107 7.28 24.50 13.67
CA THR A 107 8.03 25.03 12.54
C THR A 107 9.37 24.32 12.40
N ALA A 108 9.84 24.14 11.17
CA ALA A 108 11.17 23.57 10.94
C ALA A 108 12.20 24.70 10.98
N ASP A 109 12.92 24.82 12.10
CA ASP A 109 13.91 25.83 12.32
C ASP A 109 15.24 25.52 11.64
N GLN A 110 16.13 26.52 11.46
CA GLN A 110 17.37 26.35 10.71
C GLN A 110 18.41 25.47 11.40
N ASP A 111 18.35 25.35 12.72
CA ASP A 111 19.20 24.51 13.57
C ASP A 111 18.69 23.06 13.68
N GLU A 112 17.46 22.81 13.28
CA GLU A 112 16.84 21.49 13.28
C GLU A 112 17.25 20.65 12.08
N LYS A 113 17.50 19.37 12.33
CA LYS A 113 18.04 18.48 11.31
C LYS A 113 17.01 17.45 10.83
N LYS A 114 17.08 17.15 9.55
CA LYS A 114 16.37 16.01 8.98
C LYS A 114 17.01 14.72 9.51
N VAL A 115 16.22 13.88 10.15
CA VAL A 115 16.65 12.62 10.77
C VAL A 115 15.81 11.46 10.28
N TYR A 116 16.40 10.26 10.33
CA TYR A 116 15.65 9.01 10.20
C TYR A 116 14.87 8.75 11.48
N PHE A 117 13.65 8.27 11.35
CA PHE A 117 12.86 7.77 12.46
C PHE A 117 12.25 6.40 12.12
N GLU A 118 12.09 5.58 13.14
CA GLU A 118 11.38 4.31 13.10
C GLU A 118 10.60 4.14 14.39
N PHE A 119 9.36 3.67 14.31
CA PHE A 119 8.52 3.42 15.48
C PHE A 119 7.58 2.24 15.26
N SER A 120 7.12 1.65 16.36
CA SER A 120 6.17 0.54 16.32
C SER A 120 4.77 1.03 16.00
N ASP A 121 4.13 0.41 14.99
CA ASP A 121 2.75 0.72 14.59
C ASP A 121 1.72 0.27 15.66
N TYR A 122 2.10 -0.69 16.53
CA TYR A 122 1.20 -1.23 17.54
C TYR A 122 1.35 -0.61 18.94
N SER A 123 2.55 -0.18 19.29
CA SER A 123 2.85 0.27 20.67
C SER A 123 3.09 1.76 20.79
N THR A 124 2.98 2.51 19.69
CA THR A 124 3.21 3.96 19.69
C THR A 124 1.90 4.68 19.42
N PHE A 125 1.50 5.58 20.29
CA PHE A 125 0.41 6.50 20.01
C PHE A 125 0.93 7.62 19.15
N TYR A 126 0.43 7.70 17.91
CA TYR A 126 0.84 8.73 16.97
C TYR A 126 -0.33 9.26 16.14
N VAL A 127 -0.17 10.47 15.65
CA VAL A 127 -1.02 11.09 14.65
C VAL A 127 -0.13 11.48 13.46
N PHE A 128 -0.55 11.10 12.27
CA PHE A 128 0.11 11.51 11.03
C PHE A 128 -0.89 12.24 10.15
N PHE A 129 -0.51 13.42 9.68
CA PHE A 129 -1.35 14.26 8.82
C PHE A 129 -0.49 15.05 7.84
N GLU A 130 -1.08 15.50 6.75
CA GLU A 130 -0.46 16.45 5.85
C GLU A 130 -0.64 17.86 6.42
N ASN A 131 0.43 18.65 6.42
CA ASN A 131 0.42 20.01 6.98
C ASN A 131 -0.58 20.87 6.19
N PRO A 132 -1.65 21.37 6.79
CA PRO A 132 -2.58 22.25 6.11
C PRO A 132 -1.86 23.60 5.87
N LYS A 133 -1.57 23.88 4.60
CA LYS A 133 -1.05 25.19 4.17
C LYS A 133 -2.13 26.24 4.19
#